data_c97c90e9fdd2aeecfb79408c1917314b
#
_entry.id   c97c90e9fdd2aeecfb79408c1917314b
#
_cell.length_a   1.000
_cell.length_b   1.000
_cell.length_c   1.000
_cell.angle_alpha   90.00
_cell.angle_beta   90.00
_cell.angle_gamma   90.00
#
_symmetry.space_group_name_H-M   'P 1'
#
loop_
_entity.id
_entity.type
_entity.pdbx_description
1 polymer ?
#
loop_
_entity_poly.entity_id
_entity_poly.type
_entity_poly.pdbx_seq_one_letter_code
_entity_poly.pdbx_strand_id
1 'polypeptide(L)'
;MKQVKKRNGSIADFEERKITEAMRKAFEATYIPTSDEKLQEMTATVVAQIETNFPTTTPSVEHVQDYVEMILMKEGYLTVAKHYIVYRYEHTKIREKMQEEVLEKIEENALKIKTRSGREVAFSEDSVRKNLMRFVKGYENDVDVEYILSQLKYEVYEGMTTDEVHKALTMVVRSMIERDPAYSKVAAKLLLHRIYGDVFGPDYKSDNLVEEHARVFARNINRLVEEGNLDTRMSEFDLDKLGRALVIENDHFFEYMGLEIMSSRYCMEDPKAKLTLETPQMLWMRIAMGLAIAEKPADRERVALEFYDVLSNFYST
;
A
#
# COMPACT_ATOMS: atom_id res chain seq x y z
N MET A 1 14.54 7.41 15.32
CA MET A 1 14.11 6.26 14.46
C MET A 1 12.86 6.63 13.70
N LYS A 2 12.72 6.25 12.38
CA LYS A 2 11.55 6.67 11.56
C LYS A 2 10.57 5.55 11.30
N GLN A 3 10.99 4.29 11.29
CA GLN A 3 10.20 3.16 10.85
C GLN A 3 10.38 1.93 11.72
N VAL A 4 9.37 1.05 11.73
CA VAL A 4 9.37 -0.23 12.43
C VAL A 4 8.78 -1.30 11.52
N LYS A 5 9.38 -2.50 11.53
CA LYS A 5 8.86 -3.66 10.82
C LYS A 5 7.78 -4.33 11.65
N LYS A 6 6.55 -4.38 11.13
CA LYS A 6 5.44 -5.11 11.73
C LYS A 6 5.66 -6.62 11.63
N ARG A 7 4.89 -7.40 12.39
CA ARG A 7 4.94 -8.88 12.40
C ARG A 7 4.67 -9.50 11.03
N ASN A 8 3.78 -8.89 10.25
CA ASN A 8 3.48 -9.31 8.88
C ASN A 8 4.53 -8.87 7.84
N GLY A 9 5.69 -8.39 8.29
CA GLY A 9 6.77 -7.95 7.42
C GLY A 9 6.61 -6.54 6.84
N SER A 10 5.45 -5.91 6.96
CA SER A 10 5.24 -4.54 6.47
C SER A 10 5.99 -3.52 7.32
N ILE A 11 6.43 -2.42 6.69
CA ILE A 11 7.07 -1.31 7.36
C ILE A 11 6.01 -0.24 7.67
N ALA A 12 6.06 0.31 8.89
CA ALA A 12 5.18 1.39 9.33
C ALA A 12 5.99 2.49 10.01
N ASP A 13 5.41 3.68 10.11
CA ASP A 13 6.00 4.77 10.86
C ASP A 13 6.15 4.38 12.34
N PHE A 14 7.28 4.76 12.91
CA PHE A 14 7.56 4.50 14.31
C PHE A 14 6.92 5.56 15.20
N GLU A 15 6.11 5.10 16.15
CA GLU A 15 5.38 5.96 17.09
C GLU A 15 5.85 5.71 18.53
N GLU A 16 6.67 6.58 19.07
CA GLU A 16 7.16 6.49 20.46
C GLU A 16 6.05 6.45 21.49
N ARG A 17 4.94 7.15 21.22
CA ARG A 17 3.75 7.16 22.07
C ARG A 17 3.22 5.77 22.36
N LYS A 18 3.31 4.84 21.42
CA LYS A 18 2.86 3.45 21.62
C LYS A 18 3.68 2.71 22.68
N ILE A 19 4.98 3.03 22.80
CA ILE A 19 5.85 2.48 23.85
C ILE A 19 5.43 3.03 25.20
N THR A 20 5.29 4.37 25.31
CA THR A 20 4.85 5.04 26.54
C THR A 20 3.51 4.49 27.03
N GLU A 21 2.53 4.36 26.14
CA GLU A 21 1.20 3.82 26.48
C GLU A 21 1.25 2.34 26.90
N ALA A 22 2.10 1.53 26.26
CA ALA A 22 2.25 0.12 26.65
C ALA A 22 2.87 -0.03 28.05
N MET A 23 3.89 0.77 28.37
CA MET A 23 4.46 0.82 29.71
C MET A 23 3.44 1.33 30.72
N ARG A 24 2.71 2.43 30.42
CA ARG A 24 1.67 2.99 31.30
C ARG A 24 0.66 1.91 31.70
N LYS A 25 0.13 1.17 30.74
CA LYS A 25 -0.82 0.07 30.99
C LYS A 25 -0.25 -1.00 31.93
N ALA A 26 1.05 -1.31 31.80
CA ALA A 26 1.69 -2.29 32.67
C ALA A 26 1.85 -1.76 34.10
N PHE A 27 2.16 -0.48 34.28
CA PHE A 27 2.17 0.17 35.60
C PHE A 27 0.78 0.22 36.23
N GLU A 28 -0.23 0.64 35.49
CA GLU A 28 -1.62 0.67 35.94
C GLU A 28 -2.10 -0.72 36.38
N ALA A 29 -1.84 -1.75 35.57
CA ALA A 29 -2.25 -3.11 35.87
C ALA A 29 -1.55 -3.72 37.10
N THR A 30 -0.39 -3.20 37.47
CA THR A 30 0.34 -3.62 38.68
C THR A 30 0.10 -2.71 39.89
N TYR A 31 -0.69 -1.65 39.73
CA TYR A 31 -0.93 -0.63 40.76
C TYR A 31 0.34 0.02 41.31
N ILE A 32 1.41 0.02 40.54
CA ILE A 32 2.68 0.67 40.90
C ILE A 32 2.60 2.12 40.36
N PRO A 33 2.72 3.13 41.23
CA PRO A 33 2.65 4.53 40.79
C PRO A 33 3.87 4.88 39.94
N THR A 34 3.63 5.65 38.87
CA THR A 34 4.67 6.24 38.03
C THR A 34 4.22 7.61 37.53
N SER A 35 5.15 8.49 37.22
CA SER A 35 4.86 9.79 36.60
C SER A 35 4.99 9.74 35.08
N ASP A 36 4.35 10.70 34.41
CA ASP A 36 4.46 10.85 32.97
C ASP A 36 5.90 11.15 32.54
N GLU A 37 6.62 11.96 33.33
CA GLU A 37 8.02 12.26 33.09
C GLU A 37 8.87 10.98 33.13
N LYS A 38 8.64 10.09 34.10
CA LYS A 38 9.38 8.82 34.19
C LYS A 38 9.09 7.89 33.04
N LEU A 39 7.82 7.82 32.58
CA LEU A 39 7.44 7.05 31.40
C LEU A 39 8.12 7.59 30.13
N GLN A 40 8.19 8.92 29.98
CA GLN A 40 8.87 9.54 28.84
C GLN A 40 10.39 9.29 28.88
N GLU A 41 11.02 9.39 30.06
CA GLU A 41 12.44 9.08 30.24
C GLU A 41 12.76 7.64 29.82
N MET A 42 11.98 6.68 30.30
CA MET A 42 12.15 5.26 29.93
C MET A 42 11.90 5.04 28.44
N THR A 43 10.88 5.67 27.85
CA THR A 43 10.61 5.62 26.42
C THR A 43 11.79 6.14 25.61
N ALA A 44 12.34 7.30 25.97
CA ALA A 44 13.52 7.86 25.31
C ALA A 44 14.73 6.93 25.41
N THR A 45 14.91 6.27 26.56
CA THR A 45 15.98 5.28 26.76
C THR A 45 15.79 4.05 25.86
N VAL A 46 14.56 3.55 25.71
CA VAL A 46 14.22 2.44 24.78
C VAL A 46 14.57 2.86 23.35
N VAL A 47 14.13 4.04 22.91
CA VAL A 47 14.39 4.56 21.56
C VAL A 47 15.90 4.69 21.30
N ALA A 48 16.65 5.28 22.22
CA ALA A 48 18.09 5.44 22.09
C ALA A 48 18.84 4.10 21.98
N GLN A 49 18.42 3.09 22.75
CA GLN A 49 18.99 1.74 22.68
C GLN A 49 18.71 1.08 21.31
N ILE A 50 17.50 1.23 20.80
CA ILE A 50 17.14 0.69 19.48
C ILE A 50 17.94 1.40 18.38
N GLU A 51 18.05 2.73 18.41
CA GLU A 51 18.84 3.49 17.42
C GLU A 51 20.31 3.11 17.42
N THR A 52 20.85 2.82 18.61
CA THR A 52 22.25 2.37 18.76
C THR A 52 22.47 0.98 18.18
N ASN A 53 21.51 0.07 18.36
CA ASN A 53 21.67 -1.33 17.94
C ASN A 53 21.16 -1.61 16.52
N PHE A 54 20.35 -0.71 15.95
CA PHE A 54 19.83 -0.82 14.58
C PHE A 54 20.15 0.45 13.76
N PRO A 55 21.42 0.83 13.58
CA PRO A 55 21.80 2.10 12.93
C PRO A 55 21.43 2.14 11.44
N THR A 56 21.38 0.99 10.78
CA THR A 56 21.12 0.86 9.33
C THR A 56 19.96 -0.05 8.97
N THR A 57 19.41 -0.77 9.94
CA THR A 57 18.34 -1.75 9.72
C THR A 57 17.06 -1.31 10.42
N THR A 58 15.91 -1.68 9.87
CA THR A 58 14.60 -1.40 10.50
C THR A 58 14.31 -2.44 11.57
N PRO A 59 14.19 -2.05 12.86
CA PRO A 59 13.87 -2.98 13.93
C PRO A 59 12.44 -3.53 13.80
N SER A 60 12.21 -4.75 14.30
CA SER A 60 10.85 -5.30 14.39
C SER A 60 10.13 -4.82 15.66
N VAL A 61 8.80 -5.00 15.67
CA VAL A 61 7.98 -4.74 16.88
C VAL A 61 8.46 -5.61 18.06
N GLU A 62 8.91 -6.83 17.79
CA GLU A 62 9.48 -7.74 18.81
C GLU A 62 10.73 -7.13 19.45
N HIS A 63 11.66 -6.62 18.62
CA HIS A 63 12.86 -5.93 19.15
C HIS A 63 12.47 -4.75 20.05
N VAL A 64 11.49 -3.93 19.63
CA VAL A 64 11.00 -2.82 20.47
C VAL A 64 10.48 -3.33 21.81
N GLN A 65 9.70 -4.40 21.82
CA GLN A 65 9.14 -4.99 23.03
C GLN A 65 10.23 -5.58 23.94
N ASP A 66 11.25 -6.22 23.36
CA ASP A 66 12.39 -6.76 24.13
C ASP A 66 13.16 -5.64 24.85
N TYR A 67 13.36 -4.47 24.19
CA TYR A 67 13.98 -3.31 24.83
C TYR A 67 13.09 -2.71 25.93
N VAL A 68 11.78 -2.68 25.77
CA VAL A 68 10.86 -2.24 26.84
C VAL A 68 11.02 -3.14 28.07
N GLU A 69 11.02 -4.48 27.90
CA GLU A 69 11.21 -5.44 28.97
C GLU A 69 12.56 -5.20 29.69
N MET A 70 13.63 -5.08 28.90
CA MET A 70 14.98 -4.84 29.43
C MET A 70 15.07 -3.53 30.24
N ILE A 71 14.49 -2.45 29.77
CA ILE A 71 14.54 -1.16 30.45
C ILE A 71 13.70 -1.20 31.74
N LEU A 72 12.51 -1.79 31.73
CA LEU A 72 11.70 -1.96 32.94
C LEU A 72 12.46 -2.75 34.02
N MET A 73 13.17 -3.81 33.62
CA MET A 73 14.00 -4.59 34.54
C MET A 73 15.20 -3.79 35.07
N LYS A 74 15.89 -3.07 34.19
CA LYS A 74 17.08 -2.27 34.52
C LYS A 74 16.74 -1.10 35.47
N GLU A 75 15.59 -0.53 35.32
CA GLU A 75 15.06 0.54 36.20
C GLU A 75 14.49 -0.01 37.52
N GLY A 76 14.57 -1.32 37.76
CA GLY A 76 14.15 -1.96 39.01
C GLY A 76 12.65 -2.26 39.10
N TYR A 77 11.87 -2.01 38.05
CA TYR A 77 10.41 -2.27 38.01
C TYR A 77 10.11 -3.74 37.68
N LEU A 78 10.69 -4.68 38.43
CA LEU A 78 10.61 -6.11 38.14
C LEU A 78 9.19 -6.66 38.07
N THR A 79 8.30 -6.18 38.94
CA THR A 79 6.89 -6.58 38.94
C THR A 79 6.17 -6.09 37.69
N VAL A 80 6.43 -4.87 37.26
CA VAL A 80 5.87 -4.28 36.02
C VAL A 80 6.41 -5.02 34.80
N ALA A 81 7.73 -5.29 34.75
CA ALA A 81 8.36 -6.05 33.69
C ALA A 81 7.75 -7.45 33.57
N LYS A 82 7.59 -8.17 34.70
CA LYS A 82 6.96 -9.48 34.73
C LYS A 82 5.53 -9.43 34.17
N HIS A 83 4.73 -8.44 34.59
CA HIS A 83 3.37 -8.26 34.08
C HIS A 83 3.37 -7.97 32.57
N TYR A 84 4.27 -7.10 32.11
CA TYR A 84 4.40 -6.79 30.68
C TYR A 84 4.75 -8.03 29.85
N ILE A 85 5.69 -8.86 30.31
CA ILE A 85 6.10 -10.10 29.66
C ILE A 85 4.92 -11.11 29.60
N VAL A 86 4.21 -11.31 30.72
CA VAL A 86 3.05 -12.19 30.78
C VAL A 86 1.93 -11.71 29.85
N TYR A 87 1.60 -10.43 29.89
CA TYR A 87 0.61 -9.82 29.00
C TYR A 87 0.98 -10.01 27.53
N ARG A 88 2.26 -9.75 27.16
CA ARG A 88 2.77 -9.98 25.80
C ARG A 88 2.61 -11.44 25.37
N TYR A 89 2.95 -12.39 26.25
CA TYR A 89 2.84 -13.81 26.00
C TYR A 89 1.37 -14.25 25.80
N GLU A 90 0.48 -13.85 26.68
CA GLU A 90 -0.94 -14.15 26.59
C GLU A 90 -1.58 -13.59 25.30
N HIS A 91 -1.28 -12.35 24.97
CA HIS A 91 -1.75 -11.74 23.72
C HIS A 91 -1.14 -12.39 22.47
N THR A 92 0.06 -12.93 22.56
CA THR A 92 0.64 -13.73 21.45
C THR A 92 -0.13 -15.03 21.31
N LYS A 93 -0.41 -15.73 22.39
CA LYS A 93 -1.24 -16.95 22.38
C LYS A 93 -2.66 -16.73 21.86
N ILE A 94 -3.29 -15.64 22.28
CA ILE A 94 -4.63 -15.30 21.78
C ILE A 94 -4.59 -15.07 20.26
N ARG A 95 -3.56 -14.36 19.74
CA ARG A 95 -3.41 -14.13 18.30
C ARG A 95 -3.15 -15.43 17.54
N GLU A 96 -2.27 -16.29 18.05
CA GLU A 96 -2.00 -17.61 17.46
C GLU A 96 -3.28 -18.43 17.37
N LYS A 97 -4.07 -18.48 18.44
CA LYS A 97 -5.36 -19.17 18.45
C LYS A 97 -6.36 -18.57 17.46
N MET A 98 -6.48 -17.23 17.42
CA MET A 98 -7.35 -16.57 16.44
C MET A 98 -6.92 -16.87 15.00
N GLN A 99 -5.62 -16.98 14.78
CA GLN A 99 -5.07 -17.31 13.47
C GLN A 99 -5.33 -18.77 13.09
N GLU A 100 -5.22 -19.69 14.02
CA GLU A 100 -5.62 -21.09 13.84
C GLU A 100 -7.10 -21.18 13.46
N GLU A 101 -7.99 -20.49 14.19
CA GLU A 101 -9.42 -20.44 13.89
C GLU A 101 -9.73 -19.85 12.48
N VAL A 102 -8.94 -18.86 12.03
CA VAL A 102 -9.06 -18.31 10.68
C VAL A 102 -8.62 -19.32 9.63
N LEU A 103 -7.50 -20.02 9.86
CA LEU A 103 -7.01 -21.06 8.94
C LEU A 103 -8.02 -22.21 8.82
N GLU A 104 -8.58 -22.70 9.93
CA GLU A 104 -9.65 -23.71 9.93
C GLU A 104 -10.85 -23.25 9.11
N LYS A 105 -11.32 -22.01 9.32
CA LYS A 105 -12.42 -21.42 8.53
C LYS A 105 -12.11 -21.30 7.04
N ILE A 106 -10.85 -21.04 6.67
CA ILE A 106 -10.43 -21.02 5.26
C ILE A 106 -10.53 -22.42 4.65
N GLU A 107 -10.02 -23.45 5.37
CA GLU A 107 -10.05 -24.84 4.92
C GLU A 107 -11.50 -25.35 4.77
N GLU A 108 -12.39 -24.94 5.65
CA GLU A 108 -13.83 -25.28 5.63
C GLU A 108 -14.63 -24.40 4.65
N ASN A 109 -14.00 -23.44 3.93
CA ASN A 109 -14.69 -22.41 3.12
C ASN A 109 -15.74 -21.61 3.91
N ALA A 110 -15.56 -21.46 5.20
CA ALA A 110 -16.47 -20.78 6.12
C ALA A 110 -16.09 -19.31 6.38
N LEU A 111 -14.84 -18.92 6.11
CA LEU A 111 -14.38 -17.55 6.28
C LEU A 111 -15.16 -16.61 5.34
N LYS A 112 -15.78 -15.57 5.88
CA LYS A 112 -16.55 -14.59 5.10
C LYS A 112 -15.79 -13.31 4.89
N ILE A 113 -15.84 -12.83 3.66
CA ILE A 113 -15.31 -11.52 3.23
C ILE A 113 -16.44 -10.68 2.63
N LYS A 114 -16.24 -9.38 2.54
CA LYS A 114 -17.23 -8.44 1.98
C LYS A 114 -16.83 -7.97 0.60
N THR A 115 -17.74 -8.03 -0.34
CA THR A 115 -17.55 -7.38 -1.64
C THR A 115 -17.62 -5.86 -1.51
N ARG A 116 -17.19 -5.13 -2.53
CA ARG A 116 -17.36 -3.65 -2.60
C ARG A 116 -18.82 -3.22 -2.42
N SER A 117 -19.78 -4.04 -2.84
CA SER A 117 -21.21 -3.77 -2.64
C SER A 117 -21.71 -4.09 -1.23
N GLY A 118 -20.83 -4.51 -0.30
CA GLY A 118 -21.16 -4.88 1.07
C GLY A 118 -21.76 -6.29 1.23
N ARG A 119 -21.89 -7.08 0.15
CA ARG A 119 -22.39 -8.45 0.22
C ARG A 119 -21.32 -9.37 0.81
N GLU A 120 -21.71 -10.21 1.76
CA GLU A 120 -20.85 -11.26 2.29
C GLU A 120 -20.75 -12.44 1.30
N VAL A 121 -19.52 -12.89 1.09
CA VAL A 121 -19.19 -14.07 0.29
C VAL A 121 -18.12 -14.88 1.00
N ALA A 122 -18.08 -16.19 0.76
CA ALA A 122 -17.00 -17.01 1.30
C ALA A 122 -15.66 -16.61 0.64
N PHE A 123 -14.61 -16.53 1.45
CA PHE A 123 -13.25 -16.41 0.93
C PHE A 123 -12.92 -17.72 0.19
N SER A 124 -12.42 -17.60 -1.04
CA SER A 124 -12.05 -18.76 -1.85
C SER A 124 -10.60 -18.60 -2.31
N GLU A 125 -9.74 -19.46 -1.79
CA GLU A 125 -8.34 -19.53 -2.21
C GLU A 125 -8.22 -19.82 -3.71
N ASP A 126 -9.06 -20.68 -4.25
CA ASP A 126 -9.07 -20.99 -5.69
C ASP A 126 -9.43 -19.78 -6.55
N SER A 127 -10.34 -18.92 -6.06
CA SER A 127 -10.67 -17.66 -6.74
C SER A 127 -9.50 -16.70 -6.73
N VAL A 128 -8.81 -16.56 -5.58
CA VAL A 128 -7.60 -15.75 -5.47
C VAL A 128 -6.50 -16.30 -6.37
N ARG A 129 -6.28 -17.62 -6.36
CA ARG A 129 -5.32 -18.34 -7.24
C ARG A 129 -5.57 -18.03 -8.70
N LYS A 130 -6.79 -18.24 -9.18
CA LYS A 130 -7.18 -17.95 -10.57
C LYS A 130 -6.92 -16.50 -10.95
N ASN A 131 -7.21 -15.58 -10.05
CA ASN A 131 -6.96 -14.16 -10.27
C ASN A 131 -5.46 -13.86 -10.31
N LEU A 132 -4.68 -14.35 -9.33
CA LEU A 132 -3.24 -14.16 -9.25
C LEU A 132 -2.52 -14.70 -10.49
N MET A 133 -2.91 -15.88 -11.01
CA MET A 133 -2.33 -16.47 -12.22
C MET A 133 -2.41 -15.54 -13.44
N ARG A 134 -3.40 -14.66 -13.53
CA ARG A 134 -3.50 -13.67 -14.62
C ARG A 134 -2.36 -12.65 -14.55
N PHE A 135 -1.94 -12.26 -13.35
CA PHE A 135 -0.85 -11.30 -13.13
C PHE A 135 0.53 -11.96 -13.22
N VAL A 136 0.63 -13.24 -12.88
CA VAL A 136 1.86 -14.05 -12.96
C VAL A 136 2.19 -14.46 -14.40
N LYS A 137 1.24 -14.35 -15.31
CA LYS A 137 1.45 -14.71 -16.74
C LYS A 137 2.73 -14.09 -17.29
N GLY A 138 3.63 -14.97 -17.79
CA GLY A 138 4.99 -14.64 -18.28
C GLY A 138 6.09 -14.73 -17.21
N TYR A 139 5.74 -15.06 -15.96
CA TYR A 139 6.66 -15.22 -14.82
C TYR A 139 6.37 -16.51 -14.03
N GLU A 140 5.74 -17.50 -14.67
CA GLU A 140 5.24 -18.73 -14.01
C GLU A 140 6.37 -19.58 -13.42
N ASN A 141 7.58 -19.47 -13.97
CA ASN A 141 8.76 -20.20 -13.50
C ASN A 141 9.52 -19.48 -12.38
N ASP A 142 9.29 -18.16 -12.21
CA ASP A 142 10.07 -17.30 -11.33
C ASP A 142 9.28 -16.92 -10.06
N VAL A 143 7.94 -17.10 -10.10
CA VAL A 143 7.03 -16.71 -9.02
C VAL A 143 6.33 -17.92 -8.44
N ASP A 144 6.58 -18.19 -7.16
CA ASP A 144 5.95 -19.26 -6.39
C ASP A 144 4.55 -18.83 -5.89
N VAL A 145 3.53 -19.19 -6.69
CA VAL A 145 2.13 -18.86 -6.40
C VAL A 145 1.64 -19.56 -5.12
N GLU A 146 2.08 -20.80 -4.86
CA GLU A 146 1.67 -21.55 -3.68
C GLU A 146 2.21 -20.90 -2.41
N TYR A 147 3.45 -20.46 -2.44
CA TYR A 147 4.02 -19.72 -1.34
C TYR A 147 3.30 -18.38 -1.09
N ILE A 148 2.96 -17.63 -2.15
CA ILE A 148 2.18 -16.40 -2.02
C ILE A 148 0.84 -16.68 -1.35
N LEU A 149 0.11 -17.70 -1.79
CA LEU A 149 -1.19 -18.07 -1.20
C LEU A 149 -1.06 -18.52 0.24
N SER A 150 -0.01 -19.28 0.57
CA SER A 150 0.27 -19.68 1.94
C SER A 150 0.50 -18.48 2.86
N GLN A 151 1.23 -17.45 2.40
CA GLN A 151 1.47 -16.23 3.17
C GLN A 151 0.20 -15.38 3.26
N LEU A 152 -0.62 -15.30 2.21
CA LEU A 152 -1.87 -14.55 2.21
C LEU A 152 -2.85 -15.06 3.27
N LYS A 153 -2.91 -16.37 3.54
CA LYS A 153 -3.76 -16.94 4.59
C LYS A 153 -3.51 -16.33 5.96
N TYR A 154 -2.28 -15.87 6.23
CA TYR A 154 -1.92 -15.22 7.48
C TYR A 154 -2.33 -13.75 7.55
N GLU A 155 -2.70 -13.15 6.42
CA GLU A 155 -3.12 -11.74 6.33
C GLU A 155 -4.65 -11.58 6.27
N VAL A 156 -5.39 -12.66 5.97
CA VAL A 156 -6.86 -12.62 5.82
C VAL A 156 -7.55 -12.78 7.17
N TYR A 157 -8.66 -12.05 7.35
CA TYR A 157 -9.49 -12.10 8.57
C TYR A 157 -10.98 -12.00 8.22
N GLU A 158 -11.83 -12.39 9.17
CA GLU A 158 -13.29 -12.37 9.03
C GLU A 158 -13.82 -10.96 8.77
N GLY A 159 -14.64 -10.80 7.74
CA GLY A 159 -15.24 -9.52 7.37
C GLY A 159 -14.34 -8.57 6.56
N MET A 160 -13.11 -9.00 6.23
CA MET A 160 -12.20 -8.27 5.34
C MET A 160 -12.87 -8.00 3.99
N THR A 161 -12.63 -6.83 3.40
CA THR A 161 -13.17 -6.52 2.07
C THR A 161 -12.33 -7.15 0.96
N THR A 162 -12.93 -7.36 -0.22
CA THR A 162 -12.20 -7.85 -1.40
C THR A 162 -11.04 -6.93 -1.79
N ASP A 163 -11.16 -5.62 -1.55
CA ASP A 163 -10.08 -4.65 -1.81
C ASP A 163 -8.94 -4.79 -0.81
N GLU A 164 -9.26 -5.06 0.46
CA GLU A 164 -8.25 -5.34 1.48
C GLU A 164 -7.54 -6.67 1.19
N VAL A 165 -8.26 -7.70 0.73
CA VAL A 165 -7.64 -8.96 0.28
C VAL A 165 -6.67 -8.71 -0.88
N HIS A 166 -7.08 -7.90 -1.87
CA HIS A 166 -6.20 -7.54 -2.99
C HIS A 166 -4.98 -6.74 -2.55
N LYS A 167 -5.16 -5.83 -1.59
CA LYS A 167 -4.06 -5.06 -0.99
C LYS A 167 -3.11 -5.97 -0.21
N ALA A 168 -3.63 -6.90 0.59
CA ALA A 168 -2.82 -7.88 1.31
C ALA A 168 -2.03 -8.77 0.34
N LEU A 169 -2.65 -9.25 -0.74
CA LEU A 169 -1.99 -10.00 -1.79
C LEU A 169 -0.83 -9.21 -2.42
N THR A 170 -1.07 -7.94 -2.75
CA THR A 170 -0.02 -7.06 -3.30
C THR A 170 1.14 -6.89 -2.32
N MET A 171 0.86 -6.75 -1.02
CA MET A 171 1.88 -6.62 0.02
C MET A 171 2.69 -7.91 0.21
N VAL A 172 2.05 -9.07 0.14
CA VAL A 172 2.73 -10.38 0.17
C VAL A 172 3.69 -10.50 -1.02
N VAL A 173 3.22 -10.23 -2.24
CA VAL A 173 4.08 -10.30 -3.44
C VAL A 173 5.23 -9.30 -3.34
N ARG A 174 4.96 -8.07 -2.91
CA ARG A 174 5.98 -7.03 -2.68
C ARG A 174 7.07 -7.48 -1.70
N SER A 175 6.71 -8.18 -0.63
CA SER A 175 7.67 -8.62 0.38
C SER A 175 8.71 -9.62 -0.16
N MET A 176 8.45 -10.17 -1.34
CA MET A 176 9.28 -11.17 -2.00
C MET A 176 10.19 -10.59 -3.11
N ILE A 177 10.17 -9.28 -3.34
CA ILE A 177 10.96 -8.62 -4.40
C ILE A 177 12.47 -8.90 -4.25
N GLU A 178 12.95 -9.04 -3.01
CA GLU A 178 14.37 -9.37 -2.75
C GLU A 178 14.75 -10.80 -3.19
N ARG A 179 13.77 -11.70 -3.40
CA ARG A 179 14.03 -13.08 -3.84
C ARG A 179 14.25 -13.15 -5.35
N ASP A 180 13.41 -12.46 -6.13
CA ASP A 180 13.48 -12.41 -7.58
C ASP A 180 12.82 -11.13 -8.12
N PRO A 181 13.42 -10.44 -9.14
CA PRO A 181 12.85 -9.26 -9.79
C PRO A 181 11.45 -9.47 -10.38
N ALA A 182 11.08 -10.71 -10.76
CA ALA A 182 9.76 -11.05 -11.28
C ALA A 182 8.64 -10.67 -10.31
N TYR A 183 8.88 -10.75 -8.99
CA TYR A 183 7.91 -10.31 -7.98
C TYR A 183 7.63 -8.81 -8.06
N SER A 184 8.61 -7.98 -8.43
CA SER A 184 8.39 -6.54 -8.67
C SER A 184 7.43 -6.31 -9.82
N LYS A 185 7.57 -7.06 -10.93
CA LYS A 185 6.67 -6.97 -12.09
C LYS A 185 5.25 -7.43 -11.76
N VAL A 186 5.11 -8.53 -11.02
CA VAL A 186 3.78 -9.04 -10.60
C VAL A 186 3.12 -8.07 -9.60
N ALA A 187 3.86 -7.56 -8.63
CA ALA A 187 3.35 -6.56 -7.69
C ALA A 187 2.93 -5.26 -8.40
N ALA A 188 3.67 -4.82 -9.44
CA ALA A 188 3.30 -3.68 -10.28
C ALA A 188 1.98 -3.93 -11.02
N LYS A 189 1.80 -5.11 -11.63
CA LYS A 189 0.53 -5.47 -12.30
C LYS A 189 -0.66 -5.47 -11.32
N LEU A 190 -0.47 -5.99 -10.10
CA LEU A 190 -1.49 -5.96 -9.05
C LEU A 190 -1.84 -4.53 -8.64
N LEU A 191 -0.83 -3.68 -8.44
CA LEU A 191 -1.02 -2.27 -8.11
C LEU A 191 -1.71 -1.51 -9.25
N LEU A 192 -1.31 -1.74 -10.49
CA LEU A 192 -1.92 -1.14 -11.68
C LEU A 192 -3.40 -1.51 -11.80
N HIS A 193 -3.73 -2.78 -11.56
CA HIS A 193 -5.13 -3.22 -11.53
C HIS A 193 -5.96 -2.46 -10.49
N ARG A 194 -5.40 -2.20 -9.31
CA ARG A 194 -6.05 -1.38 -8.29
C ARG A 194 -6.26 0.05 -8.77
N ILE A 195 -5.21 0.69 -9.33
CA ILE A 195 -5.28 2.05 -9.89
C ILE A 195 -6.39 2.14 -10.95
N TYR A 196 -6.46 1.18 -11.86
CA TYR A 196 -7.52 1.13 -12.86
C TYR A 196 -8.91 0.98 -12.23
N GLY A 197 -9.03 0.15 -11.18
CA GLY A 197 -10.26 0.03 -10.41
C GLY A 197 -10.70 1.31 -9.72
N ASP A 198 -9.76 2.13 -9.25
CA ASP A 198 -10.03 3.43 -8.65
C ASP A 198 -10.48 4.45 -9.71
N VAL A 199 -9.81 4.48 -10.88
CA VAL A 199 -10.04 5.45 -11.95
C VAL A 199 -11.31 5.15 -12.76
N PHE A 200 -11.54 3.90 -13.13
CA PHE A 200 -12.64 3.48 -14.03
C PHE A 200 -13.83 2.89 -13.30
N GLY A 201 -13.67 2.56 -12.02
CA GLY A 201 -14.64 1.82 -11.24
C GLY A 201 -14.35 0.31 -11.18
N PRO A 202 -15.02 -0.41 -10.25
CA PRO A 202 -14.70 -1.82 -9.95
C PRO A 202 -15.02 -2.80 -11.09
N ASP A 203 -15.94 -2.42 -11.96
CA ASP A 203 -16.45 -3.28 -13.03
C ASP A 203 -15.82 -2.97 -14.40
N TYR A 204 -14.70 -2.24 -14.42
CA TYR A 204 -14.03 -1.92 -15.67
C TYR A 204 -13.61 -3.18 -16.43
N LYS A 205 -13.74 -3.13 -17.77
CA LYS A 205 -13.37 -4.24 -18.65
C LYS A 205 -12.16 -3.88 -19.48
N SER A 206 -11.27 -4.84 -19.66
CA SER A 206 -10.04 -4.66 -20.47
C SER A 206 -10.33 -4.41 -21.96
N ASP A 207 -11.50 -4.79 -22.46
CA ASP A 207 -11.79 -4.75 -23.88
C ASP A 207 -12.00 -3.34 -24.46
N ASN A 208 -12.27 -2.33 -23.60
CA ASN A 208 -12.55 -0.94 -23.98
C ASN A 208 -11.64 0.07 -23.29
N LEU A 209 -10.44 -0.33 -22.88
CA LEU A 209 -9.55 0.53 -22.07
C LEU A 209 -9.18 1.84 -22.77
N VAL A 210 -9.00 1.85 -24.09
CA VAL A 210 -8.62 3.07 -24.84
C VAL A 210 -9.74 4.11 -24.77
N GLU A 211 -10.97 3.71 -25.08
CA GLU A 211 -12.13 4.61 -25.02
C GLU A 211 -12.41 5.07 -23.58
N GLU A 212 -12.28 4.18 -22.61
CA GLU A 212 -12.44 4.55 -21.19
C GLU A 212 -11.37 5.53 -20.73
N HIS A 213 -10.10 5.34 -21.14
CA HIS A 213 -9.04 6.30 -20.86
C HIS A 213 -9.36 7.68 -21.45
N ALA A 214 -9.75 7.75 -22.72
CA ALA A 214 -10.06 9.03 -23.37
C ALA A 214 -11.21 9.74 -22.64
N ARG A 215 -12.31 9.03 -22.38
CA ARG A 215 -13.49 9.57 -21.70
C ARG A 215 -13.19 10.06 -20.29
N VAL A 216 -12.47 9.24 -19.50
CA VAL A 216 -12.17 9.56 -18.10
C VAL A 216 -11.11 10.64 -18.01
N PHE A 217 -10.10 10.63 -18.88
CA PHE A 217 -9.07 11.66 -18.97
C PHE A 217 -9.71 13.04 -19.18
N ALA A 218 -10.53 13.21 -20.22
CA ALA A 218 -11.19 14.48 -20.52
C ALA A 218 -12.06 14.95 -19.34
N ARG A 219 -12.85 14.05 -18.76
CA ARG A 219 -13.68 14.34 -17.58
C ARG A 219 -12.85 14.82 -16.39
N ASN A 220 -11.74 14.14 -16.09
CA ASN A 220 -10.93 14.44 -14.91
C ASN A 220 -10.13 15.72 -15.08
N ILE A 221 -9.60 16.03 -16.28
CA ILE A 221 -8.95 17.33 -16.55
C ILE A 221 -9.95 18.47 -16.33
N ASN A 222 -11.15 18.40 -16.92
CA ASN A 222 -12.16 19.45 -16.76
C ASN A 222 -12.57 19.61 -15.29
N ARG A 223 -12.79 18.51 -14.57
CA ARG A 223 -13.08 18.55 -13.13
C ARG A 223 -11.97 19.23 -12.34
N LEU A 224 -10.72 18.88 -12.58
CA LEU A 224 -9.57 19.45 -11.86
C LEU A 224 -9.38 20.94 -12.18
N VAL A 225 -9.71 21.38 -13.38
CA VAL A 225 -9.75 22.81 -13.76
C VAL A 225 -10.87 23.54 -13.02
N GLU A 226 -12.09 22.99 -12.99
CA GLU A 226 -13.24 23.55 -12.27
C GLU A 226 -12.98 23.66 -10.76
N GLU A 227 -12.30 22.69 -10.18
CA GLU A 227 -11.89 22.68 -8.77
C GLU A 227 -10.71 23.63 -8.47
N GLY A 228 -10.10 24.25 -9.50
CA GLY A 228 -8.96 25.16 -9.37
C GLY A 228 -7.61 24.45 -9.11
N ASN A 229 -7.54 23.14 -9.30
CA ASN A 229 -6.33 22.34 -9.14
C ASN A 229 -5.42 22.38 -10.38
N LEU A 230 -5.96 22.75 -11.55
CA LEU A 230 -5.23 22.92 -12.81
C LEU A 230 -5.51 24.29 -13.43
N ASP A 231 -4.55 24.75 -14.25
CA ASP A 231 -4.68 25.98 -15.03
C ASP A 231 -5.87 25.85 -16.02
N THR A 232 -6.66 26.93 -16.17
CA THR A 232 -7.85 26.92 -17.01
C THR A 232 -7.54 26.62 -18.48
N ARG A 233 -6.35 26.97 -18.95
CA ARG A 233 -5.89 26.69 -20.32
C ARG A 233 -5.76 25.19 -20.61
N MET A 234 -5.73 24.33 -19.57
CA MET A 234 -5.73 22.88 -19.76
C MET A 234 -7.02 22.37 -20.44
N SER A 235 -8.15 23.04 -20.23
CA SER A 235 -9.42 22.72 -20.92
C SER A 235 -9.51 23.22 -22.35
N GLU A 236 -8.53 24.01 -22.82
CA GLU A 236 -8.49 24.52 -24.21
C GLU A 236 -7.86 23.50 -25.18
N PHE A 237 -7.23 22.44 -24.67
CA PHE A 237 -6.70 21.35 -25.49
C PHE A 237 -7.84 20.46 -26.01
N ASP A 238 -7.60 19.80 -27.15
CA ASP A 238 -8.47 18.70 -27.61
C ASP A 238 -8.27 17.45 -26.74
N LEU A 239 -8.99 17.42 -25.61
CA LEU A 239 -8.86 16.39 -24.59
C LEU A 239 -9.24 15.00 -25.09
N ASP A 240 -10.19 14.89 -26.05
CA ASP A 240 -10.56 13.61 -26.65
C ASP A 240 -9.42 13.08 -27.54
N LYS A 241 -8.84 13.91 -28.36
CA LYS A 241 -7.67 13.57 -29.18
C LYS A 241 -6.48 13.14 -28.34
N LEU A 242 -6.14 13.89 -27.29
CA LEU A 242 -5.03 13.58 -26.39
C LEU A 242 -5.32 12.30 -25.58
N GLY A 243 -6.54 12.12 -25.12
CA GLY A 243 -6.95 10.92 -24.40
C GLY A 243 -6.88 9.65 -25.26
N ARG A 244 -7.21 9.74 -26.56
CA ARG A 244 -7.07 8.62 -27.52
C ARG A 244 -5.62 8.34 -27.91
N ALA A 245 -4.72 9.29 -27.70
CA ALA A 245 -3.29 9.13 -27.97
C ALA A 245 -2.53 8.45 -26.84
N LEU A 246 -3.18 8.09 -25.72
CA LEU A 246 -2.54 7.40 -24.61
C LEU A 246 -2.14 5.98 -25.01
N VAL A 247 -0.87 5.64 -24.78
CA VAL A 247 -0.29 4.32 -25.07
C VAL A 247 -0.33 3.49 -23.77
N ILE A 248 -1.43 2.78 -23.56
CA ILE A 248 -1.72 2.07 -22.30
C ILE A 248 -0.71 0.96 -22.03
N GLU A 249 -0.16 0.37 -23.09
CA GLU A 249 0.88 -0.66 -23.03
C GLU A 249 2.13 -0.20 -22.26
N ASN A 250 2.42 1.10 -22.28
CA ASN A 250 3.58 1.66 -21.57
C ASN A 250 3.44 1.57 -20.03
N ASP A 251 2.23 1.34 -19.51
CA ASP A 251 2.03 1.07 -18.08
C ASP A 251 2.75 -0.22 -17.63
N HIS A 252 3.08 -1.14 -18.54
CA HIS A 252 3.83 -2.36 -18.23
C HIS A 252 5.35 -2.15 -18.08
N PHE A 253 5.87 -0.96 -18.39
CA PHE A 253 7.29 -0.63 -18.15
C PHE A 253 7.58 -0.47 -16.65
N PHE A 254 6.57 -0.11 -15.87
CA PHE A 254 6.76 0.11 -14.45
C PHE A 254 7.14 -1.15 -13.69
N GLU A 255 7.99 -0.94 -12.70
CA GLU A 255 8.19 -1.83 -11.56
C GLU A 255 7.41 -1.30 -10.36
N TYR A 256 7.22 -2.17 -9.36
CA TYR A 256 6.37 -1.84 -8.21
C TYR A 256 6.73 -0.52 -7.54
N MET A 257 8.02 -0.31 -7.20
CA MET A 257 8.44 0.90 -6.47
C MET A 257 8.23 2.18 -7.27
N GLY A 258 8.52 2.15 -8.59
CA GLY A 258 8.28 3.29 -9.46
C GLY A 258 6.79 3.63 -9.55
N LEU A 259 5.95 2.63 -9.75
CA LEU A 259 4.50 2.80 -9.83
C LEU A 259 3.90 3.27 -8.50
N GLU A 260 4.36 2.73 -7.37
CA GLU A 260 3.92 3.13 -6.02
C GLU A 260 4.26 4.60 -5.74
N ILE A 261 5.48 5.03 -6.05
CA ILE A 261 5.89 6.43 -5.88
C ILE A 261 5.08 7.34 -6.79
N MET A 262 4.90 6.95 -8.05
CA MET A 262 4.13 7.72 -9.00
C MET A 262 2.67 7.88 -8.53
N SER A 263 2.00 6.79 -8.20
CA SER A 263 0.59 6.84 -7.80
C SER A 263 0.36 7.59 -6.49
N SER A 264 1.28 7.44 -5.50
CA SER A 264 1.10 8.03 -4.18
C SER A 264 1.53 9.49 -4.07
N ARG A 265 2.39 9.98 -4.98
CA ARG A 265 2.97 11.34 -4.87
C ARG A 265 2.61 12.28 -6.01
N TYR A 266 2.33 11.74 -7.20
CA TYR A 266 2.20 12.54 -8.41
C TYR A 266 0.83 12.46 -9.06
N CYS A 267 0.14 11.32 -8.97
CA CYS A 267 -1.23 11.21 -9.44
C CYS A 267 -2.17 12.07 -8.58
N MET A 268 -3.12 12.71 -9.24
CA MET A 268 -4.21 13.41 -8.56
C MET A 268 -5.11 12.41 -7.83
N GLU A 269 -5.54 12.78 -6.63
CA GLU A 269 -6.41 11.98 -5.77
C GLU A 269 -7.69 12.76 -5.45
N ASP A 270 -8.82 12.07 -5.40
CA ASP A 270 -10.05 12.65 -4.87
C ASP A 270 -9.90 12.83 -3.34
N PRO A 271 -9.91 14.06 -2.81
CA PRO A 271 -9.65 14.32 -1.40
C PRO A 271 -10.73 13.74 -0.46
N LYS A 272 -11.94 13.47 -0.97
CA LYS A 272 -13.06 12.93 -0.21
C LYS A 272 -13.10 11.40 -0.29
N ALA A 273 -13.01 10.86 -1.50
CA ALA A 273 -13.10 9.42 -1.73
C ALA A 273 -11.78 8.69 -1.47
N LYS A 274 -10.64 9.41 -1.44
CA LYS A 274 -9.30 8.83 -1.31
C LYS A 274 -8.98 7.81 -2.42
N LEU A 275 -9.49 8.11 -3.62
CA LEU A 275 -9.28 7.30 -4.81
C LEU A 275 -8.39 8.05 -5.80
N THR A 276 -7.52 7.32 -6.47
CA THR A 276 -6.68 7.87 -7.55
C THR A 276 -7.57 8.26 -8.73
N LEU A 277 -7.35 9.46 -9.28
CA LEU A 277 -8.09 10.00 -10.44
C LEU A 277 -7.38 9.76 -11.77
N GLU A 278 -6.13 9.32 -11.75
CA GLU A 278 -5.27 9.22 -12.93
C GLU A 278 -4.60 7.85 -13.01
N THR A 279 -4.55 7.28 -14.21
CA THR A 279 -3.61 6.21 -14.54
C THR A 279 -2.24 6.80 -14.85
N PRO A 280 -1.15 6.00 -14.90
CA PRO A 280 0.17 6.51 -15.23
C PRO A 280 0.21 7.26 -16.56
N GLN A 281 -0.49 6.76 -17.59
CA GLN A 281 -0.52 7.44 -18.90
C GLN A 281 -1.29 8.76 -18.85
N MET A 282 -2.37 8.86 -18.06
CA MET A 282 -3.07 10.11 -17.85
C MET A 282 -2.20 11.15 -17.15
N LEU A 283 -1.42 10.73 -16.14
CA LEU A 283 -0.45 11.59 -15.46
C LEU A 283 0.58 12.14 -16.44
N TRP A 284 1.20 11.27 -17.27
CA TRP A 284 2.20 11.70 -18.24
C TRP A 284 1.62 12.69 -19.24
N MET A 285 0.40 12.44 -19.75
CA MET A 285 -0.25 13.37 -20.67
C MET A 285 -0.56 14.72 -20.00
N ARG A 286 -1.05 14.72 -18.76
CA ARG A 286 -1.30 15.95 -17.99
C ARG A 286 -0.02 16.77 -17.81
N ILE A 287 1.10 16.12 -17.47
CA ILE A 287 2.41 16.80 -17.37
C ILE A 287 2.83 17.37 -18.73
N ALA A 288 2.73 16.59 -19.79
CA ALA A 288 3.05 17.01 -21.15
C ALA A 288 2.23 18.22 -21.61
N MET A 289 0.93 18.23 -21.32
CA MET A 289 0.06 19.40 -21.56
C MET A 289 0.54 20.63 -20.76
N GLY A 290 0.91 20.43 -19.48
CA GLY A 290 1.45 21.53 -18.66
C GLY A 290 2.73 22.12 -19.22
N LEU A 291 3.61 21.31 -19.78
CA LEU A 291 4.84 21.77 -20.46
C LEU A 291 4.53 22.53 -21.76
N ALA A 292 3.50 22.10 -22.49
CA ALA A 292 3.10 22.69 -23.75
C ALA A 292 2.16 23.91 -23.59
N ILE A 293 1.74 24.25 -22.39
CA ILE A 293 0.68 25.24 -22.11
C ILE A 293 1.03 26.66 -22.59
N ALA A 294 2.31 27.00 -22.66
CA ALA A 294 2.82 28.29 -23.11
C ALA A 294 2.97 28.42 -24.64
N GLU A 295 2.83 27.31 -25.36
CA GLU A 295 2.92 27.28 -26.80
C GLU A 295 1.74 27.97 -27.48
N LYS A 296 1.91 28.36 -28.76
CA LYS A 296 0.79 28.90 -29.54
C LYS A 296 -0.34 27.87 -29.63
N PRO A 297 -1.60 28.30 -29.62
CA PRO A 297 -2.74 27.37 -29.67
C PRO A 297 -2.67 26.32 -30.79
N ALA A 298 -2.15 26.73 -31.98
CA ALA A 298 -2.01 25.82 -33.12
C ALA A 298 -0.91 24.73 -32.94
N ASP A 299 0.04 24.93 -32.04
CA ASP A 299 1.15 24.03 -31.81
C ASP A 299 1.02 23.20 -30.52
N ARG A 300 0.16 23.62 -29.57
CA ARG A 300 0.05 23.04 -28.21
C ARG A 300 -0.10 21.52 -28.21
N GLU A 301 -1.03 20.99 -28.99
CA GLU A 301 -1.32 19.54 -28.99
C GLU A 301 -0.16 18.76 -29.60
N ARG A 302 0.46 19.26 -30.66
CA ARG A 302 1.64 18.62 -31.25
C ARG A 302 2.80 18.54 -30.26
N VAL A 303 3.09 19.66 -29.59
CA VAL A 303 4.16 19.74 -28.59
C VAL A 303 3.81 18.89 -27.35
N ALA A 304 2.55 18.86 -26.91
CA ALA A 304 2.11 17.99 -25.83
C ALA A 304 2.32 16.50 -26.16
N LEU A 305 1.98 16.09 -27.39
CA LEU A 305 2.22 14.71 -27.84
C LEU A 305 3.70 14.35 -27.92
N GLU A 306 4.56 15.29 -28.35
CA GLU A 306 6.02 15.10 -28.35
C GLU A 306 6.57 14.91 -26.92
N PHE A 307 6.15 15.75 -25.96
CA PHE A 307 6.54 15.57 -24.55
C PHE A 307 5.97 14.28 -23.98
N TYR A 308 4.73 13.93 -24.29
CA TYR A 308 4.12 12.69 -23.84
C TYR A 308 4.92 11.47 -24.33
N ASP A 309 5.32 11.43 -25.59
CA ASP A 309 6.12 10.34 -26.14
C ASP A 309 7.44 10.17 -25.38
N VAL A 310 8.12 11.27 -25.08
CA VAL A 310 9.39 11.25 -24.31
C VAL A 310 9.18 10.74 -22.89
N LEU A 311 8.12 11.21 -22.21
CA LEU A 311 7.84 10.87 -20.80
C LEU A 311 7.34 9.43 -20.66
N SER A 312 6.35 9.05 -21.49
CA SER A 312 5.69 7.74 -21.40
C SER A 312 6.59 6.57 -21.78
N ASN A 313 7.62 6.81 -22.61
CA ASN A 313 8.62 5.82 -22.98
C ASN A 313 9.89 5.87 -22.09
N PHE A 314 9.91 6.70 -21.05
CA PHE A 314 11.07 6.84 -20.16
C PHE A 314 12.37 7.24 -20.88
N TYR A 315 12.29 8.02 -21.99
CA TYR A 315 13.48 8.55 -22.67
C TYR A 315 14.15 9.70 -21.90
N SER A 316 13.46 10.26 -20.90
CA SER A 316 13.99 11.22 -19.94
C SER A 316 13.62 10.79 -18.52
N THR A 317 14.58 10.86 -17.63
CA THR A 317 14.43 10.55 -16.19
C THR A 317 14.53 11.81 -15.36
#